data_52c482685c6aebb094f78d5bb3b10b88
#
_entry.id   52c482685c6aebb094f78d5bb3b10b88
#
_cell.length_a   1.000
_cell.length_b   1.000
_cell.length_c   1.000
_cell.angle_alpha   90.00
_cell.angle_beta   90.00
_cell.angle_gamma   90.00
#
_symmetry.space_group_name_H-M   'P 1'
#
loop_
_entity.id
_entity.type
_entity.pdbx_description
1 polymer ?
#
loop_
_entity_poly.entity_id
_entity_poly.type
_entity_poly.pdbx_seq_one_letter_code
_entity_poly.pdbx_strand_id
1 'polypeptide(L)'
;MKNQNNKGKKKQTTTQTEKKEKVITKYDRKMEARRIQEEKEKLTARRWKLGITLTGICLVCILTGITIQSVVKKQAALKDTYITVGNHELTKLEYDYYYNSTANNYINTYYSYLSYMGLDLKKDYAEQNYSGNLTWKDNFDQMAVDSVKEIKAVFDDAKAQGFEYDVTEDYNSYLESIHSAASEAKL
;
A
#
# COMPACT_ATOMS: atom_id res chain seq x y z
N MET A 1 34.87 52.42 47.93
CA MET A 1 34.62 52.25 49.39
C MET A 1 34.43 50.74 49.59
N LYS A 2 35.49 50.17 50.20
CA LYS A 2 35.49 49.54 51.54
C LYS A 2 34.41 48.45 51.68
N ASN A 3 34.71 47.26 52.03
CA ASN A 3 35.69 46.49 52.80
C ASN A 3 35.01 45.14 53.07
N GLN A 4 35.61 44.15 53.18
CA GLN A 4 36.45 43.29 54.00
C GLN A 4 35.88 41.88 54.12
N ASN A 5 36.73 40.96 53.75
CA ASN A 5 37.26 39.85 54.53
C ASN A 5 36.33 39.22 55.64
N ASN A 6 36.11 37.92 55.48
CA ASN A 6 36.36 37.09 56.65
C ASN A 6 36.74 35.64 56.26
N LYS A 7 37.92 35.23 56.69
CA LYS A 7 38.51 33.90 56.64
C LYS A 7 37.84 33.05 57.78
N GLY A 8 37.22 31.97 57.41
CA GLY A 8 36.86 30.90 58.36
C GLY A 8 37.66 29.64 58.06
N LYS A 9 38.77 29.43 58.69
CA LYS A 9 39.46 28.15 58.78
C LYS A 9 38.55 27.10 59.42
N LYS A 10 38.22 26.03 58.72
CA LYS A 10 37.72 24.80 59.33
C LYS A 10 38.78 23.72 59.20
N LYS A 11 39.20 23.26 60.35
CA LYS A 11 40.12 22.14 60.61
C LYS A 11 39.71 20.90 59.87
N GLN A 12 40.62 20.33 59.09
CA GLN A 12 40.57 18.96 58.62
C GLN A 12 40.81 18.03 59.80
N THR A 13 39.78 17.31 60.22
CA THR A 13 39.95 16.13 61.08
C THR A 13 40.11 14.94 60.15
N THR A 14 41.32 14.50 60.01
CA THR A 14 41.67 13.28 59.28
C THR A 14 41.23 12.09 60.11
N THR A 15 40.06 11.53 59.79
CA THR A 15 39.68 10.21 60.34
C THR A 15 40.22 9.18 59.33
N GLN A 16 41.35 8.64 59.66
CA GLN A 16 41.87 7.43 59.03
C GLN A 16 40.95 6.26 59.40
N THR A 17 40.05 5.90 58.51
CA THR A 17 39.30 4.65 58.59
C THR A 17 40.22 3.57 57.99
N GLU A 18 40.89 2.82 58.83
CA GLU A 18 41.60 1.59 58.42
C GLU A 18 40.60 0.66 57.71
N LYS A 19 40.69 0.60 56.39
CA LYS A 19 39.97 -0.36 55.56
C LYS A 19 40.64 -1.71 55.78
N LYS A 20 40.16 -2.51 56.74
CA LYS A 20 40.56 -3.91 56.88
C LYS A 20 40.35 -4.61 55.53
N GLU A 21 41.41 -4.97 54.83
CA GLU A 21 41.37 -5.83 53.68
C GLU A 21 40.66 -7.13 54.04
N LYS A 22 39.44 -7.32 53.57
CA LYS A 22 38.78 -8.62 53.72
C LYS A 22 39.54 -9.64 52.87
N VAL A 23 40.12 -10.60 53.54
CA VAL A 23 40.73 -11.76 52.85
C VAL A 23 39.63 -12.44 52.07
N ILE A 24 39.66 -12.28 50.72
CA ILE A 24 38.69 -12.87 49.81
C ILE A 24 38.97 -14.38 49.76
N THR A 25 38.05 -15.14 50.32
CA THR A 25 38.16 -16.60 50.33
C THR A 25 37.91 -17.21 48.96
N LYS A 26 38.37 -18.43 48.72
CA LYS A 26 38.10 -19.16 47.44
C LYS A 26 36.58 -19.30 47.20
N TYR A 27 35.79 -19.31 48.25
CA TYR A 27 34.34 -19.35 48.20
C TYR A 27 33.73 -18.01 47.69
N ASP A 28 34.24 -16.91 48.20
CA ASP A 28 33.77 -15.56 47.81
C ASP A 28 34.01 -15.27 46.34
N ARG A 29 35.19 -15.68 45.81
CA ARG A 29 35.49 -15.58 44.37
C ARG A 29 34.52 -16.42 43.50
N LYS A 30 34.15 -17.61 43.99
CA LYS A 30 33.21 -18.47 43.26
C LYS A 30 31.80 -17.91 43.27
N MET A 31 31.37 -17.27 44.37
CA MET A 31 30.08 -16.63 44.46
C MET A 31 30.01 -15.35 43.61
N GLU A 32 31.07 -14.58 43.58
CA GLU A 32 31.17 -13.38 42.74
C GLU A 32 31.15 -13.70 41.25
N ALA A 33 31.88 -14.77 40.83
CA ALA A 33 31.83 -15.28 39.47
C ALA A 33 30.42 -15.73 39.06
N ARG A 34 29.68 -16.39 39.97
CA ARG A 34 28.28 -16.77 39.69
C ARG A 34 27.36 -15.55 39.54
N ARG A 35 27.49 -14.54 40.37
CA ARG A 35 26.73 -13.30 40.25
C ARG A 35 26.98 -12.60 38.95
N ILE A 36 28.23 -12.48 38.54
CA ILE A 36 28.62 -11.88 37.25
C ILE A 36 28.02 -12.69 36.07
N GLN A 37 27.97 -14.00 36.20
CA GLN A 37 27.41 -14.88 35.16
C GLN A 37 25.87 -14.70 35.07
N GLU A 38 25.18 -14.68 36.20
CA GLU A 38 23.75 -14.44 36.29
C GLU A 38 23.34 -13.03 35.74
N GLU A 39 24.16 -12.01 36.04
CA GLU A 39 23.93 -10.65 35.45
C GLU A 39 24.11 -10.64 33.95
N LYS A 40 25.14 -11.30 33.44
CA LYS A 40 25.33 -11.43 31.97
C LYS A 40 24.19 -12.18 31.33
N GLU A 41 23.70 -13.24 31.90
CA GLU A 41 22.55 -14.01 31.38
C GLU A 41 21.27 -13.17 31.40
N LYS A 42 21.01 -12.39 32.46
CA LYS A 42 19.88 -11.46 32.52
C LYS A 42 19.98 -10.36 31.47
N LEU A 43 21.17 -9.81 31.25
CA LEU A 43 21.41 -8.80 30.22
C LEU A 43 21.24 -9.36 28.80
N THR A 44 21.74 -10.55 28.53
CA THR A 44 21.56 -11.21 27.23
C THR A 44 20.10 -11.57 26.99
N ALA A 45 19.39 -12.10 27.98
CA ALA A 45 17.97 -12.40 27.87
C ALA A 45 17.14 -11.12 27.64
N ARG A 46 17.49 -10.01 28.28
CA ARG A 46 16.84 -8.71 28.06
C ARG A 46 17.09 -8.17 26.64
N ARG A 47 18.34 -8.29 26.14
CA ARG A 47 18.68 -7.91 24.77
C ARG A 47 17.95 -8.76 23.74
N TRP A 48 17.83 -10.06 23.98
CA TRP A 48 17.07 -10.98 23.11
C TRP A 48 15.59 -10.63 23.06
N LYS A 49 14.97 -10.38 24.20
CA LYS A 49 13.57 -9.91 24.25
C LYS A 49 13.37 -8.60 23.49
N LEU A 50 14.26 -7.63 23.67
CA LEU A 50 14.21 -6.37 22.93
C LEU A 50 14.41 -6.57 21.43
N GLY A 51 15.30 -7.47 21.02
CA GLY A 51 15.50 -7.83 19.60
C GLY A 51 14.24 -8.42 18.97
N ILE A 52 13.59 -9.37 19.64
CA ILE A 52 12.35 -10.02 19.16
C ILE A 52 11.20 -9.00 19.06
N THR A 53 11.05 -8.11 20.05
CA THR A 53 10.00 -7.07 20.00
C THR A 53 10.24 -6.07 18.87
N LEU A 54 11.50 -5.66 18.65
CA LEU A 54 11.85 -4.74 17.57
C LEU A 54 11.58 -5.35 16.20
N THR A 55 11.99 -6.61 15.98
CA THR A 55 11.69 -7.34 14.75
C THR A 55 10.19 -7.51 14.51
N GLY A 56 9.41 -7.78 15.55
CA GLY A 56 7.96 -7.87 15.46
C GLY A 56 7.33 -6.54 15.01
N ILE A 57 7.76 -5.42 15.59
CA ILE A 57 7.28 -4.08 15.20
C ILE A 57 7.65 -3.78 13.74
N CYS A 58 8.89 -4.07 13.31
CA CYS A 58 9.30 -3.87 11.92
C CYS A 58 8.44 -4.66 10.94
N LEU A 59 8.12 -5.93 11.24
CA LEU A 59 7.24 -6.73 10.40
C LEU A 59 5.83 -6.16 10.28
N VAL A 60 5.26 -5.70 11.39
CA VAL A 60 3.95 -5.03 11.38
C VAL A 60 3.99 -3.75 10.54
N CYS A 61 5.04 -2.93 10.67
CA CYS A 61 5.20 -1.71 9.86
C CYS A 61 5.32 -2.01 8.36
N ILE A 62 6.03 -3.08 7.98
CA ILE A 62 6.15 -3.50 6.57
C ILE A 62 4.77 -3.93 6.04
N LEU A 63 4.05 -4.78 6.77
CA LEU A 63 2.72 -5.25 6.36
C LEU A 63 1.71 -4.11 6.23
N THR A 64 1.70 -3.17 7.19
CA THR A 64 0.83 -1.99 7.12
C THR A 64 1.22 -1.06 5.96
N GLY A 65 2.51 -0.90 5.68
CA GLY A 65 2.99 -0.12 4.52
C GLY A 65 2.50 -0.67 3.18
N ILE A 66 2.52 -2.00 3.00
CA ILE A 66 2.04 -2.67 1.78
C ILE A 66 0.52 -2.47 1.62
N THR A 67 -0.25 -2.61 2.71
CA THR A 67 -1.71 -2.42 2.65
C THR A 67 -2.09 -0.97 2.33
N ILE A 68 -1.41 0.02 2.93
CA ILE A 68 -1.65 1.44 2.64
C ILE A 68 -1.35 1.76 1.17
N GLN A 69 -0.23 1.27 0.62
CA GLN A 69 0.10 1.49 -0.80
C GLN A 69 -0.96 0.92 -1.74
N SER A 70 -1.51 -0.26 -1.44
CA SER A 70 -2.53 -0.88 -2.27
C SER A 70 -3.85 -0.10 -2.24
N VAL A 71 -4.24 0.45 -1.08
CA VAL A 71 -5.43 1.30 -0.92
C VAL A 71 -5.26 2.63 -1.66
N VAL A 72 -4.09 3.28 -1.52
CA VAL A 72 -3.80 4.54 -2.22
C VAL A 72 -3.85 4.36 -3.74
N LYS A 73 -3.23 3.30 -4.27
CA LYS A 73 -3.30 3.01 -5.72
C LYS A 73 -4.73 2.76 -6.21
N LYS A 74 -5.56 2.06 -5.44
CA LYS A 74 -6.98 1.86 -5.78
C LYS A 74 -7.75 3.17 -5.76
N GLN A 75 -7.50 4.05 -4.81
CA GLN A 75 -8.15 5.37 -4.76
C GLN A 75 -7.70 6.28 -5.89
N ALA A 76 -6.43 6.25 -6.30
CA ALA A 76 -5.91 6.99 -7.44
C ALA A 76 -6.63 6.55 -8.73
N ALA A 77 -6.78 5.24 -8.94
CA ALA A 77 -7.51 4.70 -10.10
C ALA A 77 -9.00 5.13 -10.18
N LEU A 78 -9.58 5.51 -9.03
CA LEU A 78 -10.98 5.97 -8.94
C LEU A 78 -11.13 7.49 -9.08
N LYS A 79 -10.08 8.27 -8.87
CA LYS A 79 -10.18 9.73 -8.72
C LYS A 79 -9.28 10.51 -9.67
N ASP A 80 -8.10 9.97 -9.99
CA ASP A 80 -7.13 10.69 -10.80
C ASP A 80 -7.49 10.57 -12.27
N THR A 81 -7.31 11.66 -13.02
CA THR A 81 -7.47 11.67 -14.47
C THR A 81 -6.42 10.76 -15.11
N TYR A 82 -6.87 9.72 -15.79
CA TYR A 82 -6.01 8.78 -16.51
C TYR A 82 -5.82 9.21 -17.98
N ILE A 83 -6.90 9.60 -18.64
CA ILE A 83 -6.90 10.07 -20.03
C ILE A 83 -7.96 11.13 -20.22
N THR A 84 -7.73 12.07 -21.15
CA THR A 84 -8.71 13.06 -21.58
C THR A 84 -9.16 12.77 -23.01
N VAL A 85 -10.46 12.67 -23.23
CA VAL A 85 -11.06 12.44 -24.54
C VAL A 85 -12.00 13.62 -24.86
N GLY A 86 -11.57 14.48 -25.79
CA GLY A 86 -12.25 15.77 -26.00
C GLY A 86 -12.17 16.64 -24.75
N ASN A 87 -13.32 16.99 -24.20
CA ASN A 87 -13.46 17.81 -22.97
C ASN A 87 -13.72 16.96 -21.72
N HIS A 88 -13.69 15.62 -21.85
CA HIS A 88 -14.01 14.69 -20.76
C HIS A 88 -12.75 14.05 -20.19
N GLU A 89 -12.57 14.23 -18.91
CA GLU A 89 -11.54 13.55 -18.14
C GLU A 89 -12.08 12.20 -17.64
N LEU A 90 -11.35 11.12 -17.92
CA LEU A 90 -11.72 9.77 -17.47
C LEU A 90 -10.71 9.29 -16.43
N THR A 91 -11.23 8.66 -15.40
CA THR A 91 -10.42 7.91 -14.45
C THR A 91 -9.93 6.60 -15.09
N LYS A 92 -8.93 5.97 -14.47
CA LYS A 92 -8.45 4.65 -14.91
C LYS A 92 -9.57 3.62 -14.92
N LEU A 93 -10.46 3.65 -13.92
CA LEU A 93 -11.58 2.72 -13.83
C LEU A 93 -12.59 2.90 -14.97
N GLU A 94 -12.94 4.14 -15.29
CA GLU A 94 -13.85 4.44 -16.40
C GLU A 94 -13.25 4.02 -17.74
N TYR A 95 -11.95 4.32 -17.95
CA TYR A 95 -11.26 3.90 -19.16
C TYR A 95 -11.22 2.36 -19.28
N ASP A 96 -10.87 1.65 -18.21
CA ASP A 96 -10.84 0.18 -18.21
C ASP A 96 -12.21 -0.43 -18.49
N TYR A 97 -13.28 0.20 -18.03
CA TYR A 97 -14.64 -0.21 -18.37
C TYR A 97 -14.89 -0.15 -19.88
N TYR A 98 -14.58 0.98 -20.51
CA TYR A 98 -14.76 1.14 -21.98
C TYR A 98 -13.84 0.19 -22.75
N TYR A 99 -12.59 0.07 -22.35
CA TYR A 99 -11.63 -0.85 -22.97
C TYR A 99 -12.12 -2.31 -22.91
N ASN A 100 -12.48 -2.78 -21.74
CA ASN A 100 -12.94 -4.15 -21.58
C ASN A 100 -14.29 -4.40 -22.28
N SER A 101 -15.19 -3.44 -22.24
CA SER A 101 -16.49 -3.54 -22.89
C SER A 101 -16.33 -3.66 -24.42
N THR A 102 -15.54 -2.78 -25.03
CA THR A 102 -15.30 -2.81 -26.48
C THR A 102 -14.51 -4.04 -26.94
N ALA A 103 -13.45 -4.39 -26.20
CA ALA A 103 -12.66 -5.59 -26.50
C ALA A 103 -13.51 -6.86 -26.39
N ASN A 104 -14.28 -7.03 -25.31
CA ASN A 104 -15.14 -8.18 -25.14
C ASN A 104 -16.25 -8.25 -26.21
N ASN A 105 -16.86 -7.11 -26.56
CA ASN A 105 -17.87 -7.06 -27.61
C ASN A 105 -17.27 -7.47 -28.96
N TYR A 106 -16.08 -6.96 -29.29
CA TYR A 106 -15.35 -7.36 -30.51
C TYR A 106 -15.05 -8.86 -30.50
N ILE A 107 -14.47 -9.37 -29.43
CA ILE A 107 -14.10 -10.77 -29.28
C ILE A 107 -15.33 -11.66 -29.43
N ASN A 108 -16.43 -11.33 -28.76
CA ASN A 108 -17.68 -12.11 -28.84
C ASN A 108 -18.28 -12.09 -30.25
N THR A 109 -18.25 -10.91 -30.92
CA THR A 109 -18.80 -10.76 -32.27
C THR A 109 -17.99 -11.56 -33.29
N TYR A 110 -16.68 -11.57 -33.20
CA TYR A 110 -15.78 -12.17 -34.16
C TYR A 110 -15.12 -13.48 -33.70
N TYR A 111 -15.65 -14.10 -32.63
CA TYR A 111 -15.02 -15.24 -31.97
C TYR A 111 -14.51 -16.31 -32.89
N SER A 112 -15.33 -16.73 -33.89
CA SER A 112 -14.99 -17.77 -34.85
C SER A 112 -13.90 -17.35 -35.85
N TYR A 113 -13.59 -16.09 -35.98
CA TYR A 113 -12.64 -15.54 -36.95
C TYR A 113 -11.35 -15.03 -36.29
N LEU A 114 -11.25 -14.96 -34.95
CA LEU A 114 -10.11 -14.39 -34.26
C LEU A 114 -8.77 -15.01 -34.68
N SER A 115 -8.73 -16.32 -34.79
CA SER A 115 -7.51 -17.04 -35.22
C SER A 115 -7.07 -16.69 -36.62
N TYR A 116 -8.03 -16.47 -37.55
CA TYR A 116 -7.72 -16.01 -38.90
C TYR A 116 -7.26 -14.57 -38.94
N MET A 117 -7.71 -13.76 -37.98
CA MET A 117 -7.29 -12.37 -37.79
C MET A 117 -5.97 -12.25 -37.02
N GLY A 118 -5.38 -13.37 -36.59
CA GLY A 118 -4.11 -13.38 -35.84
C GLY A 118 -4.22 -13.03 -34.37
N LEU A 119 -5.43 -13.08 -33.77
CA LEU A 119 -5.65 -12.85 -32.36
C LEU A 119 -5.73 -14.17 -31.58
N ASP A 120 -4.80 -14.37 -30.66
CA ASP A 120 -4.77 -15.47 -29.69
C ASP A 120 -5.18 -14.98 -28.31
N LEU A 121 -6.35 -15.39 -27.82
CA LEU A 121 -6.89 -14.96 -26.53
C LEU A 121 -6.07 -15.44 -25.31
N LYS A 122 -5.09 -16.32 -25.51
CA LYS A 122 -4.21 -16.84 -24.46
C LYS A 122 -2.93 -16.01 -24.27
N LYS A 123 -2.67 -15.08 -25.19
CA LYS A 123 -1.48 -14.24 -25.19
C LYS A 123 -1.83 -12.79 -24.86
N ASP A 124 -0.85 -12.04 -24.40
CA ASP A 124 -1.02 -10.59 -24.18
C ASP A 124 -1.30 -9.89 -25.53
N TYR A 125 -2.32 -9.05 -25.57
CA TYR A 125 -2.70 -8.28 -26.75
C TYR A 125 -1.64 -7.27 -27.18
N ALA A 126 -0.80 -6.80 -26.23
CA ALA A 126 0.31 -5.92 -26.53
C ALA A 126 1.48 -6.60 -27.27
N GLU A 127 1.56 -7.93 -27.22
CA GLU A 127 2.60 -8.73 -27.89
C GLU A 127 2.16 -9.25 -29.26
N GLN A 128 0.91 -9.00 -29.65
CA GLN A 128 0.33 -9.54 -30.89
C GLN A 128 0.13 -8.42 -31.91
N ASN A 129 0.70 -8.62 -33.11
CA ASN A 129 0.53 -7.66 -34.20
C ASN A 129 -0.91 -7.67 -34.73
N TYR A 130 -1.50 -6.48 -34.91
CA TYR A 130 -2.80 -6.27 -35.50
C TYR A 130 -2.64 -5.84 -36.97
N SER A 131 -1.96 -4.72 -37.22
CA SER A 131 -1.73 -4.21 -38.58
C SER A 131 -0.57 -3.21 -38.58
N GLY A 132 0.38 -3.41 -39.49
CA GLY A 132 1.57 -2.58 -39.57
C GLY A 132 2.38 -2.66 -38.27
N ASN A 133 2.54 -1.53 -37.58
CA ASN A 133 3.23 -1.44 -36.30
C ASN A 133 2.28 -1.44 -35.08
N LEU A 134 0.97 -1.60 -35.32
CA LEU A 134 -0.04 -1.59 -34.25
C LEU A 134 -0.23 -3.00 -33.69
N THR A 135 -0.38 -3.07 -32.36
CA THR A 135 -0.74 -4.29 -31.64
C THR A 135 -2.27 -4.43 -31.53
N TRP A 136 -2.75 -5.61 -31.13
CA TRP A 136 -4.15 -5.80 -30.79
C TRP A 136 -4.58 -4.93 -29.59
N LYS A 137 -3.66 -4.69 -28.67
CA LYS A 137 -3.91 -3.74 -27.57
C LYS A 137 -4.16 -2.34 -28.09
N ASP A 138 -3.32 -1.84 -29.02
CA ASP A 138 -3.48 -0.51 -29.61
C ASP A 138 -4.82 -0.38 -30.37
N ASN A 139 -5.25 -1.44 -31.06
CA ASN A 139 -6.55 -1.46 -31.73
C ASN A 139 -7.71 -1.39 -30.73
N PHE A 140 -7.65 -2.15 -29.64
CA PHE A 140 -8.68 -2.08 -28.59
C PHE A 140 -8.66 -0.75 -27.85
N ASP A 141 -7.49 -0.16 -27.62
CA ASP A 141 -7.37 1.20 -27.06
C ASP A 141 -8.05 2.24 -27.96
N GLN A 142 -7.82 2.16 -29.28
CA GLN A 142 -8.47 3.05 -30.24
C GLN A 142 -10.01 2.89 -30.23
N MET A 143 -10.48 1.65 -30.26
CA MET A 143 -11.91 1.35 -30.20
C MET A 143 -12.55 1.86 -28.90
N ALA A 144 -11.85 1.75 -27.76
CA ALA A 144 -12.30 2.28 -26.48
C ALA A 144 -12.43 3.81 -26.52
N VAL A 145 -11.41 4.48 -27.04
CA VAL A 145 -11.43 5.95 -27.18
C VAL A 145 -12.56 6.41 -28.09
N ASP A 146 -12.80 5.72 -29.19
CA ASP A 146 -13.88 6.06 -30.12
C ASP A 146 -15.27 5.82 -29.49
N SER A 147 -15.43 4.73 -28.74
CA SER A 147 -16.65 4.48 -27.96
C SER A 147 -16.91 5.56 -26.92
N VAL A 148 -15.86 6.03 -26.21
CA VAL A 148 -15.97 7.15 -25.26
C VAL A 148 -16.44 8.42 -25.98
N LYS A 149 -15.85 8.75 -27.16
CA LYS A 149 -16.24 9.93 -27.93
C LYS A 149 -17.71 9.89 -28.29
N GLU A 150 -18.19 8.76 -28.81
CA GLU A 150 -19.59 8.58 -29.20
C GLU A 150 -20.53 8.74 -28.00
N ILE A 151 -20.26 8.05 -26.91
CA ILE A 151 -21.12 8.08 -25.70
C ILE A 151 -21.12 9.48 -25.09
N LYS A 152 -19.96 10.12 -24.96
CA LYS A 152 -19.88 11.47 -24.38
C LYS A 152 -20.49 12.53 -25.28
N ALA A 153 -20.41 12.39 -26.60
CA ALA A 153 -21.10 13.31 -27.54
C ALA A 153 -22.63 13.22 -27.40
N VAL A 154 -23.18 12.00 -27.30
CA VAL A 154 -24.61 11.79 -27.03
C VAL A 154 -25.01 12.36 -25.67
N PHE A 155 -24.20 12.16 -24.66
CA PHE A 155 -24.42 12.70 -23.32
C PHE A 155 -24.43 14.23 -23.32
N ASP A 156 -23.49 14.88 -24.01
CA ASP A 156 -23.36 16.32 -24.09
C ASP A 156 -24.56 16.92 -24.87
N ASP A 157 -24.98 16.27 -25.95
CA ASP A 157 -26.15 16.68 -26.72
C ASP A 157 -27.45 16.56 -25.90
N ALA A 158 -27.67 15.45 -25.25
CA ALA A 158 -28.80 15.25 -24.36
C ALA A 158 -28.86 16.31 -23.24
N LYS A 159 -27.70 16.60 -22.62
CA LYS A 159 -27.58 17.63 -21.59
C LYS A 159 -27.85 19.02 -22.14
N ALA A 160 -27.34 19.34 -23.33
CA ALA A 160 -27.61 20.63 -24.00
C ALA A 160 -29.11 20.84 -24.34
N GLN A 161 -29.83 19.74 -24.57
CA GLN A 161 -31.29 19.74 -24.80
C GLN A 161 -32.10 19.75 -23.51
N GLY A 162 -31.45 19.81 -22.34
CA GLY A 162 -32.11 19.83 -21.02
C GLY A 162 -32.62 18.47 -20.55
N PHE A 163 -32.11 17.39 -21.12
CA PHE A 163 -32.45 16.05 -20.64
C PHE A 163 -31.79 15.77 -19.27
N GLU A 164 -32.62 15.46 -18.30
CA GLU A 164 -32.22 15.04 -16.95
C GLU A 164 -32.89 13.70 -16.63
N TYR A 165 -32.11 12.76 -16.14
CA TYR A 165 -32.60 11.45 -15.71
C TYR A 165 -31.95 11.05 -14.40
N ASP A 166 -32.72 10.77 -13.37
CA ASP A 166 -32.24 10.26 -12.10
C ASP A 166 -32.03 8.73 -12.18
N VAL A 167 -30.78 8.33 -12.24
CA VAL A 167 -30.37 6.91 -12.34
C VAL A 167 -30.31 6.20 -10.99
N THR A 168 -30.67 6.85 -9.87
CA THR A 168 -30.43 6.33 -8.52
C THR A 168 -31.16 5.01 -8.28
N GLU A 169 -32.42 4.92 -8.70
CA GLU A 169 -33.23 3.71 -8.53
C GLU A 169 -32.68 2.55 -9.37
N ASP A 170 -32.36 2.80 -10.63
CA ASP A 170 -31.82 1.78 -11.54
C ASP A 170 -30.45 1.29 -11.04
N TYR A 171 -29.61 2.21 -10.58
CA TYR A 171 -28.29 1.86 -10.01
C TYR A 171 -28.41 1.01 -8.77
N ASN A 172 -29.28 1.34 -7.83
CA ASN A 172 -29.50 0.55 -6.63
C ASN A 172 -30.05 -0.84 -6.96
N SER A 173 -31.01 -0.93 -7.87
CA SER A 173 -31.57 -2.20 -8.34
C SER A 173 -30.48 -3.09 -8.99
N TYR A 174 -29.59 -2.48 -9.78
CA TYR A 174 -28.46 -3.19 -10.36
C TYR A 174 -27.46 -3.70 -9.30
N LEU A 175 -27.15 -2.89 -8.29
CA LEU A 175 -26.29 -3.30 -7.18
C LEU A 175 -26.91 -4.47 -6.40
N GLU A 176 -28.20 -4.44 -6.11
CA GLU A 176 -28.90 -5.54 -5.45
C GLU A 176 -28.82 -6.84 -6.26
N SER A 177 -28.96 -6.75 -7.58
CA SER A 177 -28.83 -7.91 -8.47
C SER A 177 -27.42 -8.53 -8.41
N ILE A 178 -26.37 -7.69 -8.37
CA ILE A 178 -24.99 -8.16 -8.23
C ILE A 178 -24.76 -8.82 -6.87
N HIS A 179 -25.25 -8.20 -5.79
CA HIS A 179 -25.13 -8.76 -4.44
C HIS A 179 -25.85 -10.11 -4.31
N SER A 180 -27.04 -10.22 -4.91
CA SER A 180 -27.78 -11.47 -4.94
C SER A 180 -27.02 -12.56 -5.70
N ALA A 181 -26.54 -12.25 -6.90
CA ALA A 181 -25.75 -13.19 -7.72
C ALA A 181 -24.42 -13.61 -7.02
N ALA A 182 -23.74 -12.68 -6.36
CA ALA A 182 -22.53 -12.99 -5.61
C ALA A 182 -22.82 -13.89 -4.41
N SER A 183 -23.91 -13.63 -3.69
CA SER A 183 -24.35 -14.46 -2.57
C SER A 183 -24.73 -15.88 -3.01
N GLU A 184 -25.42 -16.03 -4.14
CA GLU A 184 -25.77 -17.35 -4.73
C GLU A 184 -24.51 -18.11 -5.16
N ALA A 185 -23.52 -17.40 -5.70
CA ALA A 185 -22.22 -17.97 -6.08
C ALA A 185 -21.31 -18.29 -4.88
N LYS A 186 -21.70 -17.92 -3.66
CA LYS A 186 -20.90 -18.04 -2.42
C LYS A 186 -19.54 -17.31 -2.49
N LEU A 187 -19.52 -16.17 -3.14
CA LEU A 187 -18.37 -15.27 -3.26
C LEU A 187 -18.37 -14.22 -2.15
#